data_28bba151171d5dc62080d29fc719fb93
#
_entry.id   28bba151171d5dc62080d29fc719fb93
#
_cell.length_a   1.000
_cell.length_b   1.000
_cell.length_c   1.000
_cell.angle_alpha   90.00
_cell.angle_beta   90.00
_cell.angle_gamma   90.00
#
_symmetry.space_group_name_H-M   'P 1'
#
loop_
_entity.id
_entity.type
_entity.pdbx_description
1 polymer ?
#
loop_
_entity_poly.entity_id
_entity_poly.type
_entity_poly.pdbx_seq_one_letter_code
_entity_poly.pdbx_strand_id
1 'polypeptide(L)'
;VFEEVQGPPETDGSGIIREQMREAYRLLQDAGWEIVDDRLVNEQGEHLQFEFLIAQSDFERVLLPYKRNLASLGIELTLRRVDVSQYINRLRSRDFDMVVTGFGQSNSPGNEQREYWHSSSADNPGSRNLMGLQDPAVDALVEGLIDAEKAARLKGKPVPVTVQED
;
A
#
# COMPACT_ATOMS: atom_id res chain seq x y z
N VAL A 1 18.27 -13.75 1.01
CA VAL A 1 18.61 -13.23 2.34
C VAL A 1 17.65 -12.07 2.55
N PHE A 2 16.65 -12.24 3.39
CA PHE A 2 15.76 -11.15 3.75
C PHE A 2 16.40 -10.42 4.94
N GLU A 3 16.56 -9.13 4.85
CA GLU A 3 16.82 -8.30 6.02
C GLU A 3 15.61 -8.40 6.95
N GLU A 4 15.84 -8.27 8.26
CA GLU A 4 14.78 -8.26 9.25
C GLU A 4 13.73 -7.20 8.88
N VAL A 5 12.50 -7.62 8.62
CA VAL A 5 11.43 -6.71 8.27
C VAL A 5 11.05 -5.94 9.52
N GLN A 6 11.34 -4.65 9.54
CA GLN A 6 10.86 -3.77 10.60
C GLN A 6 9.33 -3.66 10.49
N GLY A 7 8.64 -3.99 11.57
CA GLY A 7 7.20 -3.79 11.67
C GLY A 7 6.82 -2.29 11.59
N PRO A 8 5.54 -1.98 11.37
CA PRO A 8 5.07 -0.61 11.43
C PRO A 8 5.28 -0.02 12.84
N PRO A 9 5.47 1.31 12.97
CA PRO A 9 5.63 1.95 14.27
C PRO A 9 4.42 1.66 15.18
N GLU A 10 4.69 1.26 16.41
CA GLU A 10 3.65 1.04 17.41
C GLU A 10 3.22 2.35 18.08
N THR A 11 1.96 2.41 18.49
CA THR A 11 1.41 3.51 19.29
C THR A 11 0.75 2.96 20.55
N ASP A 12 0.72 3.77 21.61
CA ASP A 12 0.09 3.42 22.90
C ASP A 12 -1.45 3.61 22.91
N GLY A 13 -2.02 4.00 21.77
CA GLY A 13 -3.46 4.29 21.65
C GLY A 13 -3.91 5.62 22.25
N SER A 14 -3.01 6.42 22.84
CA SER A 14 -3.34 7.73 23.42
C SER A 14 -3.69 8.80 22.36
N GLY A 15 -3.34 8.55 21.11
CA GLY A 15 -3.40 9.54 20.03
C GLY A 15 -2.23 10.52 20.02
N ILE A 16 -1.28 10.40 20.95
CA ILE A 16 -0.06 11.20 20.99
C ILE A 16 1.01 10.51 20.17
N ILE A 17 1.31 11.04 18.99
CA ILE A 17 2.24 10.43 18.02
C ILE A 17 3.50 11.30 17.78
N ARG A 18 3.93 12.06 18.76
CA ARG A 18 5.05 13.02 18.60
C ARG A 18 6.37 12.34 18.22
N GLU A 19 6.65 11.19 18.81
CA GLU A 19 7.88 10.44 18.54
C GLU A 19 7.85 9.87 17.11
N GLN A 20 6.73 9.26 16.73
CA GLN A 20 6.53 8.75 15.37
C GLN A 20 6.63 9.87 14.31
N MET A 21 6.11 11.06 14.62
CA MET A 21 6.22 12.22 13.73
C MET A 21 7.66 12.74 13.60
N ARG A 22 8.44 12.73 14.68
CA ARG A 22 9.87 13.08 14.62
C ARG A 22 10.65 12.08 13.77
N GLU A 23 10.38 10.79 13.95
CA GLU A 23 11.02 9.74 13.16
C GLU A 23 10.63 9.85 11.68
N ALA A 24 9.36 10.08 11.37
CA ALA A 24 8.90 10.33 10.01
C ALA A 24 9.64 11.52 9.37
N TYR A 25 9.76 12.63 10.10
CA TYR A 25 10.50 13.79 9.60
C TYR A 25 11.99 13.48 9.37
N ARG A 26 12.63 12.77 10.30
CA ARG A 26 14.04 12.34 10.14
C ARG A 26 14.23 11.50 8.89
N LEU A 27 13.35 10.50 8.67
CA LEU A 27 13.39 9.65 7.46
C LEU A 27 13.19 10.45 6.16
N LEU A 28 12.32 11.45 6.18
CA LEU A 28 12.12 12.34 5.04
C LEU A 28 13.37 13.19 4.77
N GLN A 29 14.02 13.71 5.82
CA GLN A 29 15.28 14.43 5.68
C GLN A 29 16.40 13.53 5.13
N ASP A 30 16.53 12.30 5.64
CA ASP A 30 17.49 11.33 5.16
C ASP A 30 17.26 10.96 3.67
N ALA A 31 16.02 11.09 3.21
CA ALA A 31 15.62 10.90 1.81
C ALA A 31 15.75 12.17 0.95
N GLY A 32 16.32 13.28 1.48
CA GLY A 32 16.55 14.51 0.73
C GLY A 32 15.38 15.48 0.69
N TRP A 33 14.40 15.35 1.62
CA TRP A 33 13.27 16.26 1.71
C TRP A 33 13.46 17.27 2.83
N GLU A 34 13.09 18.53 2.59
CA GLU A 34 13.18 19.61 3.57
C GLU A 34 11.88 20.41 3.63
N ILE A 35 11.59 21.03 4.80
CA ILE A 35 10.42 21.92 4.94
C ILE A 35 10.87 23.35 4.58
N VAL A 36 10.27 23.90 3.53
CA VAL A 36 10.45 25.29 3.09
C VAL A 36 9.07 25.93 2.98
N ASP A 37 8.85 27.03 3.68
CA ASP A 37 7.58 27.76 3.71
C ASP A 37 6.37 26.86 4.01
N ASP A 38 6.46 26.03 5.05
CA ASP A 38 5.47 25.05 5.50
C ASP A 38 5.16 23.94 4.48
N ARG A 39 6.02 23.75 3.47
CA ARG A 39 5.89 22.69 2.46
C ARG A 39 7.09 21.78 2.46
N LEU A 40 6.86 20.49 2.38
CA LEU A 40 7.93 19.51 2.21
C LEU A 40 8.34 19.47 0.75
N VAL A 41 9.59 19.84 0.45
CA VAL A 41 10.12 19.92 -0.90
C VAL A 41 11.39 19.08 -1.05
N ASN A 42 11.63 18.55 -2.25
CA ASN A 42 12.87 17.87 -2.60
C ASN A 42 13.97 18.88 -3.03
N GLU A 43 15.16 18.39 -3.38
CA GLU A 43 16.28 19.21 -3.86
C GLU A 43 15.95 20.04 -5.13
N GLN A 44 14.96 19.59 -5.92
CA GLN A 44 14.50 20.29 -7.11
C GLN A 44 13.44 21.37 -6.79
N GLY A 45 13.03 21.48 -5.53
CA GLY A 45 11.97 22.39 -5.09
C GLY A 45 10.55 21.89 -5.37
N GLU A 46 10.39 20.62 -5.72
CA GLU A 46 9.09 19.99 -5.95
C GLU A 46 8.42 19.66 -4.61
N HIS A 47 7.16 20.04 -4.47
CA HIS A 47 6.36 19.80 -3.28
C HIS A 47 5.83 18.37 -3.21
N LEU A 48 5.97 17.71 -2.06
CA LEU A 48 5.39 16.39 -1.83
C LEU A 48 3.88 16.50 -1.60
N GLN A 49 3.13 16.04 -2.57
CA GLN A 49 1.67 16.09 -2.57
C GLN A 49 1.06 14.83 -3.15
N PHE A 50 -0.12 14.44 -2.64
CA PHE A 50 -0.85 13.26 -3.09
C PHE A 50 -2.34 13.53 -3.22
N GLU A 51 -3.00 12.81 -4.12
CA GLU A 51 -4.45 12.69 -4.17
C GLU A 51 -4.89 11.35 -3.59
N PHE A 52 -5.79 11.38 -2.61
CA PHE A 52 -6.42 10.17 -2.08
C PHE A 52 -7.80 10.03 -2.69
N LEU A 53 -7.97 9.00 -3.52
CA LEU A 53 -9.22 8.71 -4.21
C LEU A 53 -10.17 7.92 -3.30
N ILE A 54 -11.39 8.42 -3.12
CA ILE A 54 -12.46 7.77 -2.33
C ILE A 54 -13.79 7.79 -3.07
N ALA A 55 -14.61 6.75 -2.85
CA ALA A 55 -15.99 6.69 -3.32
C ALA A 55 -17.01 6.90 -2.18
N GLN A 56 -16.64 6.60 -0.94
CA GLN A 56 -17.53 6.61 0.22
C GLN A 56 -17.09 7.67 1.22
N SER A 57 -18.05 8.47 1.71
CA SER A 57 -17.79 9.52 2.70
C SER A 57 -17.31 9.00 4.06
N ASP A 58 -17.63 7.75 4.40
CA ASP A 58 -17.27 7.17 5.70
C ASP A 58 -15.76 7.12 5.93
N PHE A 59 -14.97 7.03 4.85
CA PHE A 59 -13.53 7.08 4.94
C PHE A 59 -12.98 8.46 5.28
N GLU A 60 -13.73 9.54 5.03
CA GLU A 60 -13.26 10.90 5.33
C GLU A 60 -12.92 11.06 6.82
N ARG A 61 -13.71 10.49 7.73
CA ARG A 61 -13.45 10.57 9.18
C ARG A 61 -12.13 9.94 9.61
N VAL A 62 -11.64 8.93 8.87
CA VAL A 62 -10.34 8.29 9.09
C VAL A 62 -9.23 9.08 8.41
N LEU A 63 -9.49 9.57 7.20
CA LEU A 63 -8.51 10.28 6.39
C LEU A 63 -8.25 11.72 6.84
N LEU A 64 -9.22 12.39 7.47
CA LEU A 64 -9.03 13.75 7.96
C LEU A 64 -7.96 13.88 9.06
N PRO A 65 -7.90 13.00 10.08
CA PRO A 65 -6.77 12.96 11.01
C PRO A 65 -5.43 12.67 10.31
N TYR A 66 -5.42 11.71 9.39
CA TYR A 66 -4.23 11.38 8.60
C TYR A 66 -3.73 12.58 7.77
N LYS A 67 -4.63 13.28 7.08
CA LYS A 67 -4.33 14.51 6.36
C LYS A 67 -3.70 15.58 7.27
N ARG A 68 -4.22 15.76 8.50
CA ARG A 68 -3.63 16.71 9.47
C ARG A 68 -2.23 16.31 9.89
N ASN A 69 -1.98 15.02 10.11
CA ASN A 69 -0.65 14.52 10.44
C ASN A 69 0.33 14.76 9.30
N LEU A 70 -0.05 14.46 8.06
CA LEU A 70 0.78 14.76 6.89
C LEU A 70 1.05 16.26 6.72
N ALA A 71 0.04 17.11 6.92
CA ALA A 71 0.22 18.56 6.84
C ALA A 71 1.22 19.09 7.89
N SER A 72 1.33 18.47 9.07
CA SER A 72 2.34 18.85 10.07
C SER A 72 3.77 18.44 9.68
N LEU A 73 3.93 17.62 8.65
CA LEU A 73 5.21 17.31 7.98
C LEU A 73 5.42 18.12 6.69
N GLY A 74 4.53 19.07 6.39
CA GLY A 74 4.59 19.85 5.16
C GLY A 74 4.09 19.10 3.92
N ILE A 75 3.46 17.92 4.08
CA ILE A 75 2.92 17.11 2.99
C ILE A 75 1.47 17.49 2.70
N GLU A 76 1.13 17.74 1.45
CA GLU A 76 -0.24 18.04 1.04
C GLU A 76 -0.98 16.77 0.62
N LEU A 77 -2.10 16.47 1.31
CA LEU A 77 -3.02 15.41 0.92
C LEU A 77 -4.36 15.99 0.47
N THR A 78 -4.74 15.75 -0.78
CA THR A 78 -6.06 16.10 -1.33
C THR A 78 -6.98 14.88 -1.29
N LEU A 79 -8.17 15.02 -0.69
CA LEU A 79 -9.19 13.97 -0.72
C LEU A 79 -10.10 14.19 -1.93
N ARG A 80 -10.04 13.26 -2.88
CA ARG A 80 -10.84 13.29 -4.10
C ARG A 80 -11.99 12.30 -4.00
N ARG A 81 -13.18 12.81 -3.70
CA ARG A 81 -14.39 11.99 -3.73
C ARG A 81 -15.02 11.99 -5.11
N VAL A 82 -15.30 10.80 -5.63
CA VAL A 82 -15.96 10.57 -6.91
C VAL A 82 -17.12 9.58 -6.72
N ASP A 83 -18.00 9.47 -7.71
CA ASP A 83 -19.01 8.39 -7.72
C ASP A 83 -18.36 7.00 -7.95
N VAL A 84 -19.12 5.94 -7.66
CA VAL A 84 -18.63 4.57 -7.74
C VAL A 84 -18.15 4.20 -9.15
N SER A 85 -18.83 4.68 -10.19
CA SER A 85 -18.47 4.37 -11.58
C SER A 85 -17.13 5.00 -11.96
N GLN A 86 -16.94 6.27 -11.62
CA GLN A 86 -15.67 6.96 -11.79
C GLN A 86 -14.55 6.32 -10.94
N TYR A 87 -14.85 5.94 -9.70
CA TYR A 87 -13.90 5.25 -8.83
C TYR A 87 -13.38 3.97 -9.49
N ILE A 88 -14.29 3.10 -9.96
CA ILE A 88 -13.91 1.84 -10.63
C ILE A 88 -13.13 2.10 -11.91
N ASN A 89 -13.52 3.10 -12.71
CA ASN A 89 -12.80 3.44 -13.94
C ASN A 89 -11.38 3.92 -13.65
N ARG A 90 -11.20 4.80 -12.64
CA ARG A 90 -9.88 5.28 -12.21
C ARG A 90 -9.02 4.15 -11.63
N LEU A 91 -9.60 3.20 -10.87
CA LEU A 91 -8.86 2.02 -10.43
C LEU A 91 -8.35 1.19 -11.61
N ARG A 92 -9.18 0.97 -12.63
CA ARG A 92 -8.81 0.18 -13.82
C ARG A 92 -7.72 0.84 -14.65
N SER A 93 -7.72 2.17 -14.72
CA SER A 93 -6.71 2.96 -15.43
C SER A 93 -5.49 3.31 -14.55
N ARG A 94 -5.51 2.95 -13.26
CA ARG A 94 -4.50 3.32 -12.25
C ARG A 94 -4.30 4.83 -12.14
N ASP A 95 -5.38 5.60 -12.34
CA ASP A 95 -5.39 7.06 -12.23
C ASP A 95 -5.67 7.46 -10.77
N PHE A 96 -4.69 7.27 -9.90
CA PHE A 96 -4.73 7.65 -8.48
C PHE A 96 -3.31 7.59 -7.89
N ASP A 97 -3.04 8.39 -6.86
CA ASP A 97 -1.83 8.28 -6.06
C ASP A 97 -2.06 7.32 -4.88
N MET A 98 -3.19 7.48 -4.18
CA MET A 98 -3.55 6.65 -3.03
C MET A 98 -5.01 6.22 -3.09
N VAL A 99 -5.28 5.01 -2.63
CA VAL A 99 -6.64 4.42 -2.62
C VAL A 99 -6.77 3.40 -1.49
N VAL A 100 -7.99 3.23 -0.98
CA VAL A 100 -8.32 2.10 -0.09
C VAL A 100 -8.96 0.99 -0.91
N THR A 101 -8.36 -0.18 -0.88
CA THR A 101 -8.92 -1.36 -1.54
C THR A 101 -8.76 -2.61 -0.68
N GLY A 102 -9.50 -3.65 -1.00
CA GLY A 102 -9.39 -4.96 -0.35
C GLY A 102 -9.04 -6.04 -1.35
N PHE A 103 -8.15 -6.94 -0.97
CA PHE A 103 -7.82 -8.14 -1.72
C PHE A 103 -8.53 -9.31 -1.07
N GLY A 104 -9.59 -9.82 -1.75
CA GLY A 104 -10.29 -11.01 -1.29
C GLY A 104 -9.38 -12.23 -1.40
N GLN A 105 -9.22 -12.96 -0.31
CA GLN A 105 -8.34 -14.11 -0.24
C GLN A 105 -9.00 -15.23 0.54
N SER A 106 -8.83 -16.46 0.06
CA SER A 106 -9.24 -17.66 0.78
C SER A 106 -8.15 -18.10 1.77
N ASN A 107 -8.47 -19.05 2.65
CA ASN A 107 -7.46 -19.67 3.53
C ASN A 107 -6.44 -20.53 2.77
N SER A 108 -6.65 -20.75 1.47
CA SER A 108 -5.73 -21.43 0.57
C SER A 108 -5.43 -20.52 -0.60
N PRO A 109 -4.46 -19.61 -0.46
CA PRO A 109 -4.09 -18.68 -1.53
C PRO A 109 -3.58 -19.43 -2.75
N GLY A 110 -4.10 -19.09 -3.93
CA GLY A 110 -3.85 -19.79 -5.18
C GLY A 110 -3.66 -18.87 -6.38
N ASN A 111 -4.29 -19.20 -7.51
CA ASN A 111 -4.12 -18.47 -8.77
C ASN A 111 -4.50 -16.98 -8.72
N GLU A 112 -5.35 -16.57 -7.76
CA GLU A 112 -5.70 -15.16 -7.55
C GLU A 112 -4.47 -14.30 -7.21
N GLN A 113 -3.42 -14.89 -6.67
CA GLN A 113 -2.19 -14.17 -6.34
C GLN A 113 -1.50 -13.62 -7.60
N ARG A 114 -1.65 -14.29 -8.75
CA ARG A 114 -1.16 -13.74 -10.03
C ARG A 114 -1.88 -12.46 -10.43
N GLU A 115 -3.20 -12.41 -10.22
CA GLU A 115 -3.99 -11.21 -10.51
C GLU A 115 -3.61 -10.02 -9.64
N TYR A 116 -3.15 -10.28 -8.40
CA TYR A 116 -2.81 -9.23 -7.45
C TYR A 116 -1.38 -8.74 -7.56
N TRP A 117 -0.42 -9.63 -7.79
CA TRP A 117 0.98 -9.33 -7.54
C TRP A 117 1.94 -9.68 -8.68
N HIS A 118 1.57 -10.54 -9.63
CA HIS A 118 2.47 -11.02 -10.65
C HIS A 118 2.64 -9.99 -11.78
N SER A 119 3.86 -9.86 -12.33
CA SER A 119 4.20 -8.93 -13.41
C SER A 119 3.32 -9.11 -14.65
N SER A 120 2.85 -10.34 -14.95
CA SER A 120 1.97 -10.61 -16.10
C SER A 120 0.61 -9.91 -16.04
N SER A 121 0.18 -9.46 -14.85
CA SER A 121 -1.06 -8.72 -14.65
C SER A 121 -0.84 -7.20 -14.58
N ALA A 122 0.40 -6.74 -14.54
CA ALA A 122 0.74 -5.33 -14.34
C ALA A 122 0.21 -4.43 -15.45
N ASP A 123 0.35 -4.83 -16.71
CA ASP A 123 -0.07 -4.03 -17.86
C ASP A 123 -1.49 -4.36 -18.36
N ASN A 124 -2.20 -5.26 -17.67
CA ASN A 124 -3.55 -5.63 -18.04
C ASN A 124 -4.58 -4.64 -17.44
N PRO A 125 -5.25 -3.80 -18.26
CA PRO A 125 -6.28 -2.89 -17.78
C PRO A 125 -7.41 -3.66 -17.09
N GLY A 126 -7.72 -3.26 -15.86
CA GLY A 126 -8.75 -3.92 -15.06
C GLY A 126 -8.27 -5.13 -14.28
N SER A 127 -6.98 -5.49 -14.34
CA SER A 127 -6.39 -6.45 -13.38
C SER A 127 -6.47 -5.90 -11.96
N ARG A 128 -6.29 -6.78 -10.98
CA ARG A 128 -6.24 -6.38 -9.57
C ARG A 128 -4.84 -6.03 -9.06
N ASN A 129 -3.83 -6.07 -9.94
CA ASN A 129 -2.51 -5.51 -9.69
C ASN A 129 -2.58 -3.98 -9.82
N LEU A 130 -3.20 -3.34 -8.81
CA LEU A 130 -3.49 -1.91 -8.82
C LEU A 130 -2.23 -1.05 -8.74
N MET A 131 -1.14 -1.60 -8.21
CA MET A 131 0.15 -0.92 -8.12
C MET A 131 0.97 -1.01 -9.41
N GLY A 132 0.55 -1.82 -10.38
CA GLY A 132 1.36 -2.11 -11.56
C GLY A 132 2.68 -2.80 -11.21
N LEU A 133 2.67 -3.63 -10.16
CA LEU A 133 3.88 -4.27 -9.63
C LEU A 133 4.51 -5.18 -10.69
N GLN A 134 5.80 -4.98 -10.94
CA GLN A 134 6.64 -5.78 -11.83
C GLN A 134 7.95 -6.06 -11.13
N ASP A 135 8.01 -7.17 -10.40
CA ASP A 135 9.18 -7.57 -9.63
C ASP A 135 9.42 -9.09 -9.78
N PRO A 136 10.54 -9.52 -10.37
CA PRO A 136 10.86 -10.93 -10.58
C PRO A 136 10.94 -11.74 -9.27
N ALA A 137 11.31 -11.13 -8.15
CA ALA A 137 11.34 -11.82 -6.86
C ALA A 137 9.93 -12.09 -6.35
N VAL A 138 9.02 -11.13 -6.51
CA VAL A 138 7.59 -11.32 -6.20
C VAL A 138 6.97 -12.36 -7.11
N ASP A 139 7.27 -12.34 -8.40
CA ASP A 139 6.79 -13.35 -9.36
C ASP A 139 7.21 -14.76 -8.93
N ALA A 140 8.48 -14.95 -8.54
CA ALA A 140 8.97 -16.24 -8.06
C ALA A 140 8.26 -16.70 -6.77
N LEU A 141 7.98 -15.79 -5.85
CA LEU A 141 7.23 -16.09 -4.63
C LEU A 141 5.78 -16.47 -4.93
N VAL A 142 5.12 -15.77 -5.84
CA VAL A 142 3.73 -16.06 -6.28
C VAL A 142 3.66 -17.46 -6.92
N GLU A 143 4.57 -17.78 -7.83
CA GLU A 143 4.61 -19.09 -8.47
C GLU A 143 4.90 -20.21 -7.46
N GLY A 144 5.87 -20.00 -6.56
CA GLY A 144 6.20 -20.96 -5.51
C GLY A 144 5.02 -21.24 -4.58
N LEU A 145 4.25 -20.22 -4.23
CA LEU A 145 3.04 -20.36 -3.40
C LEU A 145 1.95 -21.17 -4.13
N ILE A 146 1.71 -20.88 -5.42
CA ILE A 146 0.71 -21.59 -6.24
C ILE A 146 1.10 -23.06 -6.42
N ASP A 147 2.35 -23.35 -6.62
CA ASP A 147 2.83 -24.74 -6.78
C ASP A 147 2.76 -25.52 -5.46
N ALA A 148 3.06 -24.86 -4.33
CA ALA A 148 2.89 -25.47 -3.01
C ALA A 148 1.41 -25.79 -2.73
N GLU A 149 0.49 -24.91 -3.07
CA GLU A 149 -0.95 -25.12 -2.94
C GLU A 149 -1.44 -26.28 -3.81
N LYS A 150 -1.04 -26.34 -5.07
CA LYS A 150 -1.36 -27.47 -5.97
C LYS A 150 -0.82 -28.80 -5.42
N ALA A 151 0.41 -28.80 -4.93
CA ALA A 151 1.02 -30.00 -4.37
C ALA A 151 0.30 -30.48 -3.08
N ALA A 152 -0.18 -29.54 -2.25
CA ALA A 152 -0.96 -29.89 -1.06
C ALA A 152 -2.33 -30.45 -1.40
N ARG A 153 -3.03 -29.87 -2.39
CA ARG A 153 -4.33 -30.38 -2.89
C ARG A 153 -4.21 -31.81 -3.44
N LEU A 154 -3.16 -32.11 -4.21
CA LEU A 154 -2.90 -33.44 -4.75
C LEU A 154 -2.63 -34.47 -3.65
N LYS A 155 -2.08 -34.06 -2.50
CA LYS A 155 -1.81 -34.92 -1.34
C LYS A 155 -2.98 -35.01 -0.37
N GLY A 156 -4.11 -34.31 -0.63
CA GLY A 156 -5.27 -34.28 0.27
C GLY A 156 -5.01 -33.66 1.63
N LYS A 157 -3.99 -32.82 1.74
CA LYS A 157 -3.62 -32.12 2.97
C LYS A 157 -3.89 -30.61 2.81
N PRO A 158 -4.41 -29.93 3.85
CA PRO A 158 -4.47 -28.48 3.84
C PRO A 158 -3.04 -27.91 3.75
N VAL A 159 -2.88 -26.80 3.01
CA VAL A 159 -1.62 -26.06 2.93
C VAL A 159 -1.27 -25.54 4.32
N PRO A 160 -0.13 -25.90 4.90
CA PRO A 160 0.27 -25.30 6.17
C PRO A 160 0.60 -23.82 5.91
N VAL A 161 -0.20 -22.93 6.44
CA VAL A 161 0.16 -21.52 6.58
C VAL A 161 1.16 -21.47 7.74
N THR A 162 2.42 -21.62 7.46
CA THR A 162 3.48 -21.38 8.45
C THR A 162 3.66 -19.88 8.56
N VAL A 163 2.93 -19.25 9.46
CA VAL A 163 3.40 -18.05 10.13
C VAL A 163 4.48 -18.56 11.09
N GLN A 164 5.74 -18.37 10.78
CA GLN A 164 6.79 -18.53 11.76
C GLN A 164 6.63 -17.36 12.74
N GLU A 165 6.05 -17.69 13.90
CA GLU A 165 6.23 -16.93 15.12
C GLU A 165 7.61 -17.30 15.66
N ASP A 166 8.56 -16.39 15.56
CA ASP A 166 9.78 -16.31 16.35
C ASP A 166 9.82 -14.97 17.06
#